data_a0de58fa305145ec688e317c8860c8ce
#
_entry.id   a0de58fa305145ec688e317c8860c8ce
#
_cell.length_a   1.000
_cell.length_b   1.000
_cell.length_c   1.000
_cell.angle_alpha   90.00
_cell.angle_beta   90.00
_cell.angle_gamma   90.00
#
_symmetry.space_group_name_H-M   'P 1'
#
loop_
_entity.id
_entity.type
_entity.pdbx_description
1 polymer ?
#
loop_
_entity_poly.entity_id
_entity_poly.type
_entity_poly.pdbx_seq_one_letter_code
_entity_poly.pdbx_strand_id
1 'polypeptide(L)'
;MVGSVGKLMPHMQVKFGENDEILLKGPAITKGYYKKEAATKAAFTEDGWFRTGDAGYMKDGFLFLTERIKDLFKTSNGKYIAPQAIETKMVVDRYIDQISIIADERKFVAALIVPDYGLVKKYAEDKGIKYENMAELLKNDAIMDLFRERIDTLQQQFAHYEQIKK
;
A
#
# COMPACT_ATOMS: atom_id res chain seq x y z
N MET A 1 -0.95 -0.98 22.07
CA MET A 1 -1.83 -0.15 21.21
C MET A 1 -2.16 -0.96 19.97
N VAL A 2 -3.42 -1.04 19.58
CA VAL A 2 -3.85 -1.85 18.42
C VAL A 2 -3.20 -1.30 17.15
N GLY A 3 -2.69 -2.19 16.28
CA GLY A 3 -2.02 -1.83 15.02
C GLY A 3 -0.54 -1.46 15.14
N SER A 4 0.01 -1.34 16.35
CA SER A 4 1.45 -1.10 16.56
C SER A 4 2.22 -2.40 16.67
N VAL A 5 3.51 -2.36 16.34
CA VAL A 5 4.46 -3.47 16.61
C VAL A 5 5.00 -3.44 18.03
N GLY A 6 4.65 -2.43 18.83
CA GLY A 6 5.00 -2.32 20.24
C GLY A 6 5.89 -1.13 20.55
N LYS A 7 6.44 -1.13 21.77
CA LYS A 7 7.44 -0.15 22.22
C LYS A 7 8.85 -0.66 21.93
N LEU A 8 9.78 0.28 21.81
CA LEU A 8 11.20 -0.08 21.70
C LEU A 8 11.67 -0.86 22.92
N MET A 9 12.49 -1.89 22.69
CA MET A 9 13.18 -2.59 23.75
C MET A 9 14.20 -1.67 24.47
N PRO A 10 14.52 -1.92 25.73
CA PRO A 10 15.55 -1.17 26.43
C PRO A 10 16.86 -1.12 25.63
N HIS A 11 17.54 0.02 25.66
CA HIS A 11 18.81 0.28 24.98
C HIS A 11 18.74 0.27 23.44
N MET A 12 17.55 0.15 22.84
CA MET A 12 17.35 0.35 21.42
C MET A 12 17.00 1.80 21.13
N GLN A 13 17.45 2.27 19.96
CA GLN A 13 17.15 3.60 19.43
C GLN A 13 16.49 3.46 18.06
N VAL A 14 15.61 4.40 17.75
CA VAL A 14 14.95 4.52 16.45
C VAL A 14 15.10 5.93 15.94
N LYS A 15 15.32 6.08 14.65
CA LYS A 15 15.12 7.32 13.90
C LYS A 15 14.47 7.02 12.56
N PHE A 16 13.96 8.03 11.90
CA PHE A 16 13.33 7.89 10.58
C PHE A 16 14.23 8.55 9.53
N GLY A 17 14.50 7.82 8.47
CA GLY A 17 15.29 8.24 7.32
C GLY A 17 14.42 8.79 6.18
N GLU A 18 14.93 8.72 4.96
CA GLU A 18 14.15 9.04 3.76
C GLU A 18 12.95 8.11 3.61
N ASN A 19 11.83 8.64 3.13
CA ASN A 19 10.56 7.92 2.98
C ASN A 19 10.07 7.27 4.28
N ASP A 20 10.34 7.92 5.42
CA ASP A 20 9.98 7.41 6.75
C ASP A 20 10.58 6.03 7.06
N GLU A 21 11.72 5.66 6.42
CA GLU A 21 12.42 4.41 6.70
C GLU A 21 12.79 4.33 8.18
N ILE A 22 12.38 3.26 8.82
CA ILE A 22 12.74 2.96 10.20
C ILE A 22 14.20 2.55 10.26
N LEU A 23 14.99 3.33 10.95
CA LEU A 23 16.41 3.06 11.21
C LEU A 23 16.60 2.71 12.68
N LEU A 24 17.26 1.59 12.94
CA LEU A 24 17.45 1.06 14.29
C LEU A 24 18.92 1.04 14.69
N LYS A 25 19.20 1.31 15.96
CA LYS A 25 20.54 1.18 16.55
C LYS A 25 20.42 0.62 17.97
N GLY A 26 21.31 -0.31 18.31
CA GLY A 26 21.33 -0.88 19.66
C GLY A 26 21.92 -2.29 19.70
N PRO A 27 22.02 -2.87 20.91
CA PRO A 27 22.71 -4.14 21.13
C PRO A 27 22.01 -5.35 20.49
N ALA A 28 20.72 -5.24 20.18
CA ALA A 28 19.95 -6.30 19.52
C ALA A 28 20.10 -6.32 17.99
N ILE A 29 20.78 -5.31 17.40
CA ILE A 29 21.00 -5.26 15.96
C ILE A 29 22.19 -6.14 15.58
N THR A 30 22.06 -6.88 14.48
CA THR A 30 23.15 -7.67 13.91
C THR A 30 24.39 -6.82 13.64
N LYS A 31 25.57 -7.42 13.74
CA LYS A 31 26.82 -6.76 13.34
C LYS A 31 27.07 -6.84 11.83
N GLY A 32 26.28 -7.62 11.11
CA GLY A 32 26.40 -7.80 9.66
C GLY A 32 26.06 -9.21 9.20
N TYR A 33 26.20 -9.43 7.91
CA TYR A 33 25.93 -10.71 7.27
C TYR A 33 27.23 -11.50 7.09
N TYR A 34 27.22 -12.77 7.52
CA TYR A 34 28.39 -13.63 7.46
C TYR A 34 28.96 -13.73 6.05
N LYS A 35 30.25 -13.39 5.89
CA LYS A 35 30.98 -13.38 4.61
C LYS A 35 30.33 -12.57 3.47
N LYS A 36 29.53 -11.53 3.80
CA LYS A 36 28.85 -10.66 2.84
C LYS A 36 29.09 -9.18 3.16
N GLU A 37 30.31 -8.72 2.96
CA GLU A 37 30.73 -7.35 3.31
C GLU A 37 29.92 -6.28 2.58
N ALA A 38 29.71 -6.44 1.25
CA ALA A 38 28.95 -5.49 0.46
C ALA A 38 27.48 -5.37 0.95
N ALA A 39 26.84 -6.50 1.25
CA ALA A 39 25.49 -6.53 1.79
C ALA A 39 25.44 -5.93 3.20
N THR A 40 26.45 -6.20 4.03
CA THR A 40 26.57 -5.58 5.35
C THR A 40 26.72 -4.08 5.25
N LYS A 41 27.60 -3.58 4.39
CA LYS A 41 27.77 -2.14 4.18
C LYS A 41 26.48 -1.46 3.69
N ALA A 42 25.75 -2.11 2.79
CA ALA A 42 24.47 -1.59 2.28
C ALA A 42 23.36 -1.58 3.33
N ALA A 43 23.43 -2.48 4.33
CA ALA A 43 22.43 -2.59 5.39
C ALA A 43 22.58 -1.54 6.51
N PHE A 44 23.64 -0.73 6.48
CA PHE A 44 23.88 0.29 7.49
C PHE A 44 24.09 1.66 6.83
N THR A 45 23.68 2.70 7.54
CA THR A 45 24.04 4.08 7.18
C THR A 45 25.50 4.33 7.59
N GLU A 46 26.11 5.42 7.08
CA GLU A 46 27.49 5.81 7.40
C GLU A 46 27.70 6.06 8.91
N ASP A 47 26.66 6.53 9.60
CA ASP A 47 26.64 6.76 11.06
C ASP A 47 26.20 5.53 11.86
N GLY A 48 26.13 4.36 11.22
CA GLY A 48 25.97 3.04 11.85
C GLY A 48 24.57 2.69 12.30
N TRP A 49 23.53 3.22 11.63
CA TRP A 49 22.15 2.77 11.83
C TRP A 49 21.81 1.68 10.85
N PHE A 50 21.15 0.64 11.36
CA PHE A 50 20.63 -0.45 10.54
C PHE A 50 19.39 -0.01 9.76
N ARG A 51 19.40 -0.20 8.46
CA ARG A 51 18.29 0.03 7.54
C ARG A 51 17.35 -1.17 7.61
N THR A 52 16.13 -0.96 8.11
CA THR A 52 15.15 -2.06 8.18
C THR A 52 14.52 -2.36 6.83
N GLY A 53 14.48 -1.37 5.94
CA GLY A 53 13.73 -1.42 4.68
C GLY A 53 12.22 -1.33 4.88
N ASP A 54 11.76 -1.02 6.08
CA ASP A 54 10.35 -0.81 6.41
C ASP A 54 10.12 0.67 6.74
N ALA A 55 9.04 1.25 6.24
CA ALA A 55 8.58 2.59 6.60
C ALA A 55 7.66 2.54 7.82
N GLY A 56 7.63 3.64 8.57
CA GLY A 56 6.75 3.73 9.74
C GLY A 56 6.86 5.03 10.50
N TYR A 57 6.21 5.09 11.66
CA TYR A 57 6.20 6.26 12.52
C TYR A 57 6.05 5.88 13.99
N MET A 58 6.41 6.82 14.88
CA MET A 58 6.13 6.71 16.33
C MET A 58 4.90 7.51 16.70
N LYS A 59 4.04 6.91 17.52
CA LYS A 59 2.90 7.59 18.14
C LYS A 59 2.72 7.10 19.59
N ASP A 60 2.65 8.02 20.53
CA ASP A 60 2.46 7.73 21.96
C ASP A 60 3.49 6.69 22.53
N GLY A 61 4.72 6.72 22.00
CA GLY A 61 5.79 5.79 22.38
C GLY A 61 5.67 4.39 21.78
N PHE A 62 4.76 4.17 20.84
CA PHE A 62 4.60 2.94 20.09
C PHE A 62 5.04 3.11 18.65
N LEU A 63 5.69 2.08 18.10
CA LEU A 63 6.12 2.02 16.70
C LEU A 63 5.02 1.40 15.84
N PHE A 64 4.74 2.05 14.72
CA PHE A 64 3.80 1.59 13.70
C PHE A 64 4.55 1.39 12.39
N LEU A 65 4.31 0.25 11.74
CA LEU A 65 4.76 0.00 10.37
C LEU A 65 3.68 0.47 9.41
N THR A 66 4.10 1.02 8.29
CA THR A 66 3.20 1.44 7.20
C THR A 66 3.40 0.59 5.96
N GLU A 67 4.61 0.51 5.44
CA GLU A 67 4.92 -0.13 4.15
C GLU A 67 6.38 -0.59 4.12
N ARG A 68 6.74 -1.46 3.17
CA ARG A 68 8.13 -1.74 2.82
C ARG A 68 8.65 -0.72 1.82
N ILE A 69 9.85 -0.20 2.06
CA ILE A 69 10.47 0.83 1.20
C ILE A 69 10.59 0.36 -0.26
N LYS A 70 10.99 -0.90 -0.47
CA LYS A 70 11.12 -1.47 -1.82
C LYS A 70 9.78 -1.75 -2.52
N ASP A 71 8.70 -1.80 -1.76
CA ASP A 71 7.34 -2.05 -2.28
C ASP A 71 6.61 -0.72 -2.56
N LEU A 72 7.22 0.42 -2.21
CA LEU A 72 6.73 1.73 -2.60
C LEU A 72 6.92 1.95 -4.10
N PHE A 73 5.87 2.35 -4.79
CA PHE A 73 5.93 2.77 -6.19
C PHE A 73 6.36 4.24 -6.28
N LYS A 74 7.31 4.52 -7.15
CA LYS A 74 7.72 5.90 -7.45
C LYS A 74 7.04 6.36 -8.74
N THR A 75 6.11 7.30 -8.62
CA THR A 75 5.47 7.91 -9.79
C THR A 75 6.48 8.72 -10.62
N SER A 76 6.16 8.96 -11.90
CA SER A 76 6.98 9.81 -12.79
C SER A 76 7.17 11.24 -12.26
N ASN A 77 6.31 11.69 -11.35
CA ASN A 77 6.42 12.98 -10.67
C ASN A 77 7.26 12.93 -9.37
N GLY A 78 7.92 11.79 -9.10
CA GLY A 78 8.77 11.59 -7.93
C GLY A 78 8.04 11.40 -6.60
N LYS A 79 6.71 11.23 -6.60
CA LYS A 79 5.93 10.91 -5.41
C LYS A 79 5.96 9.41 -5.14
N TYR A 80 6.07 9.04 -3.86
CA TYR A 80 5.98 7.66 -3.45
C TYR A 80 4.53 7.30 -3.12
N ILE A 81 4.11 6.12 -3.59
CA ILE A 81 2.78 5.55 -3.37
C ILE A 81 2.95 4.25 -2.60
N ALA A 82 2.17 4.07 -1.55
CA ALA A 82 2.08 2.83 -0.78
C ALA A 82 0.93 1.96 -1.33
N PRO A 83 1.17 1.03 -2.26
CA PRO A 83 0.10 0.30 -2.94
C PRO A 83 -0.74 -0.52 -1.97
N GLN A 84 -0.11 -1.22 -1.01
CA GLN A 84 -0.81 -2.07 -0.05
C GLN A 84 -1.76 -1.27 0.86
N ALA A 85 -1.40 -0.03 1.23
CA ALA A 85 -2.27 0.82 2.03
C ALA A 85 -3.56 1.19 1.28
N ILE A 86 -3.44 1.46 -0.03
CA ILE A 86 -4.59 1.73 -0.91
C ILE A 86 -5.40 0.45 -1.11
N GLU A 87 -4.76 -0.65 -1.49
CA GLU A 87 -5.40 -1.95 -1.75
C GLU A 87 -6.19 -2.43 -0.53
N THR A 88 -5.57 -2.42 0.66
CA THR A 88 -6.23 -2.81 1.93
C THR A 88 -7.49 -2.00 2.20
N LYS A 89 -7.50 -0.74 1.80
CA LYS A 89 -8.65 0.14 2.01
C LYS A 89 -9.76 -0.11 0.99
N MET A 90 -9.40 -0.50 -0.22
CA MET A 90 -10.36 -0.76 -1.29
C MET A 90 -11.05 -2.12 -1.16
N VAL A 91 -10.35 -3.16 -0.70
CA VAL A 91 -10.93 -4.51 -0.53
C VAL A 91 -11.97 -4.60 0.60
N VAL A 92 -12.19 -3.55 1.39
CA VAL A 92 -13.31 -3.53 2.35
C VAL A 92 -14.66 -3.38 1.65
N ASP A 93 -14.66 -2.98 0.37
CA ASP A 93 -15.87 -2.89 -0.43
C ASP A 93 -16.31 -4.26 -0.91
N ARG A 94 -17.57 -4.60 -0.65
CA ARG A 94 -18.13 -5.91 -0.97
C ARG A 94 -18.13 -6.29 -2.45
N TYR A 95 -18.05 -5.31 -3.36
CA TYR A 95 -18.01 -5.56 -4.80
C TYR A 95 -16.60 -5.82 -5.32
N ILE A 96 -15.57 -5.60 -4.49
CA ILE A 96 -14.15 -5.78 -4.84
C ILE A 96 -13.65 -7.05 -4.16
N ASP A 97 -13.41 -8.11 -4.93
CA ASP A 97 -12.80 -9.35 -4.45
C ASP A 97 -11.27 -9.19 -4.32
N GLN A 98 -10.63 -8.65 -5.35
CA GLN A 98 -9.21 -8.35 -5.35
C GLN A 98 -8.95 -7.03 -6.08
N ILE A 99 -7.88 -6.35 -5.68
CA ILE A 99 -7.40 -5.14 -6.34
C ILE A 99 -5.88 -5.14 -6.38
N SER A 100 -5.33 -4.63 -7.47
CA SER A 100 -3.89 -4.37 -7.58
C SER A 100 -3.65 -2.97 -8.09
N ILE A 101 -2.82 -2.22 -7.38
CA ILE A 101 -2.45 -0.85 -7.72
C ILE A 101 -1.32 -0.83 -8.73
N ILE A 102 -1.43 0.02 -9.73
CA ILE A 102 -0.42 0.24 -10.76
C ILE A 102 -0.08 1.73 -10.76
N ALA A 103 1.10 2.07 -10.26
CA ALA A 103 1.55 3.46 -10.14
C ALA A 103 3.03 3.67 -10.48
N ASP A 104 3.83 2.58 -10.51
CA ASP A 104 5.28 2.68 -10.71
C ASP A 104 5.61 3.31 -12.07
N GLU A 105 6.44 4.37 -12.03
CA GLU A 105 6.80 5.19 -13.18
C GLU A 105 5.62 5.82 -13.94
N ARG A 106 4.40 5.77 -13.40
CA ARG A 106 3.18 6.31 -14.01
C ARG A 106 2.91 7.75 -13.56
N LYS A 107 2.20 8.50 -14.41
CA LYS A 107 1.76 9.88 -14.08
C LYS A 107 0.60 9.92 -13.09
N PHE A 108 -0.12 8.82 -12.93
CA PHE A 108 -1.29 8.68 -12.07
C PHE A 108 -1.42 7.24 -11.59
N VAL A 109 -2.15 7.06 -10.50
CA VAL A 109 -2.49 5.75 -9.95
C VAL A 109 -3.63 5.15 -10.77
N ALA A 110 -3.43 3.90 -11.20
CA ALA A 110 -4.46 3.06 -11.81
C ALA A 110 -4.67 1.81 -10.95
N ALA A 111 -5.79 1.13 -11.13
CA ALA A 111 -6.08 -0.12 -10.45
C ALA A 111 -6.61 -1.17 -11.41
N LEU A 112 -6.21 -2.43 -11.18
CA LEU A 112 -6.87 -3.60 -11.73
C LEU A 112 -7.76 -4.19 -10.64
N ILE A 113 -9.04 -4.36 -10.95
CA ILE A 113 -10.03 -4.84 -10.00
C ILE A 113 -10.59 -6.18 -10.49
N VAL A 114 -10.56 -7.18 -9.61
CA VAL A 114 -11.35 -8.39 -9.75
C VAL A 114 -12.64 -8.17 -8.94
N PRO A 115 -13.79 -8.09 -9.59
CA PRO A 115 -15.05 -7.86 -8.90
C PRO A 115 -15.58 -9.13 -8.23
N ASP A 116 -16.40 -8.97 -7.19
CA ASP A 116 -17.30 -10.06 -6.77
C ASP A 116 -18.35 -10.27 -7.86
N TYR A 117 -18.14 -11.29 -8.67
CA TYR A 117 -19.01 -11.61 -9.81
C TYR A 117 -20.44 -11.91 -9.40
N GLY A 118 -20.66 -12.49 -8.20
CA GLY A 118 -21.99 -12.79 -7.68
C GLY A 118 -22.78 -11.50 -7.41
N LEU A 119 -22.15 -10.55 -6.74
CA LEU A 119 -22.78 -9.27 -6.42
C LEU A 119 -22.98 -8.40 -7.66
N VAL A 120 -22.04 -8.43 -8.62
CA VAL A 120 -22.19 -7.70 -9.89
C VAL A 120 -23.37 -8.26 -10.71
N LYS A 121 -23.53 -9.60 -10.80
CA LYS A 121 -24.68 -10.21 -11.46
C LYS A 121 -26.00 -9.80 -10.79
N LYS A 122 -26.05 -9.88 -9.46
CA LYS A 122 -27.22 -9.47 -8.71
C LYS A 122 -27.57 -8.00 -8.96
N TYR A 123 -26.59 -7.12 -8.95
CA TYR A 123 -26.80 -5.71 -9.28
C TYR A 123 -27.35 -5.51 -10.69
N ALA A 124 -26.82 -6.27 -11.68
CA ALA A 124 -27.31 -6.22 -13.04
C ALA A 124 -28.78 -6.68 -13.16
N GLU A 125 -29.16 -7.75 -12.46
CA GLU A 125 -30.55 -8.23 -12.35
C GLU A 125 -31.46 -7.17 -11.74
N ASP A 126 -31.07 -6.58 -10.61
CA ASP A 126 -31.83 -5.55 -9.90
C ASP A 126 -32.04 -4.28 -10.76
N LYS A 127 -31.09 -3.99 -11.67
CA LYS A 127 -31.14 -2.86 -12.60
C LYS A 127 -31.72 -3.20 -13.97
N GLY A 128 -32.05 -4.46 -14.23
CA GLY A 128 -32.58 -4.92 -15.52
C GLY A 128 -31.56 -4.83 -16.66
N ILE A 129 -30.26 -4.90 -16.36
CA ILE A 129 -29.18 -4.86 -17.33
C ILE A 129 -29.10 -6.20 -18.03
N LYS A 130 -29.29 -6.21 -19.35
CA LYS A 130 -29.13 -7.40 -20.20
C LYS A 130 -27.69 -7.52 -20.65
N TYR A 131 -27.16 -8.72 -20.65
CA TYR A 131 -25.79 -9.01 -21.12
C TYR A 131 -25.70 -10.47 -21.59
N GLU A 132 -24.84 -10.75 -22.55
CA GLU A 132 -24.64 -12.10 -23.08
C GLU A 132 -23.55 -12.86 -22.29
N ASN A 133 -22.53 -12.14 -21.83
CA ASN A 133 -21.41 -12.72 -21.08
C ASN A 133 -20.82 -11.73 -20.08
N MET A 134 -19.97 -12.24 -19.18
CA MET A 134 -19.38 -11.44 -18.11
C MET A 134 -18.50 -10.29 -18.65
N ALA A 135 -17.77 -10.51 -19.74
CA ALA A 135 -16.90 -9.48 -20.31
C ALA A 135 -17.68 -8.28 -20.85
N GLU A 136 -18.89 -8.52 -21.37
CA GLU A 136 -19.82 -7.47 -21.78
C GLU A 136 -20.39 -6.75 -20.56
N LEU A 137 -20.84 -7.50 -19.55
CA LEU A 137 -21.38 -6.91 -18.31
C LEU A 137 -20.38 -5.97 -17.66
N LEU A 138 -19.12 -6.35 -17.55
CA LEU A 138 -18.08 -5.53 -16.93
C LEU A 138 -17.73 -4.27 -17.72
N LYS A 139 -18.11 -4.19 -19.00
CA LYS A 139 -17.95 -2.99 -19.83
C LYS A 139 -19.19 -2.09 -19.83
N ASN A 140 -20.26 -2.53 -19.19
CA ASN A 140 -21.48 -1.75 -19.10
C ASN A 140 -21.26 -0.48 -18.27
N ASP A 141 -21.70 0.66 -18.75
CA ASP A 141 -21.49 1.96 -18.11
C ASP A 141 -22.03 1.99 -16.67
N ALA A 142 -23.18 1.40 -16.40
CA ALA A 142 -23.76 1.37 -15.07
C ALA A 142 -22.91 0.54 -14.08
N ILE A 143 -22.23 -0.50 -14.56
CA ILE A 143 -21.28 -1.26 -13.75
C ILE A 143 -19.99 -0.47 -13.52
N MET A 144 -19.48 0.19 -14.57
CA MET A 144 -18.31 1.04 -14.44
C MET A 144 -18.55 2.22 -13.48
N ASP A 145 -19.71 2.83 -13.56
CA ASP A 145 -20.09 3.94 -12.67
C ASP A 145 -20.29 3.45 -11.22
N LEU A 146 -20.84 2.26 -11.00
CA LEU A 146 -20.90 1.64 -9.69
C LEU A 146 -19.50 1.57 -9.05
N PHE A 147 -18.50 1.05 -9.76
CA PHE A 147 -17.14 0.96 -9.24
C PHE A 147 -16.51 2.32 -9.03
N ARG A 148 -16.72 3.29 -9.93
CA ARG A 148 -16.21 4.66 -9.77
C ARG A 148 -16.73 5.32 -8.50
N GLU A 149 -18.05 5.31 -8.27
CA GLU A 149 -18.65 5.88 -7.06
C GLU A 149 -18.09 5.26 -5.79
N ARG A 150 -17.89 3.94 -5.76
CA ARG A 150 -17.37 3.24 -4.59
C ARG A 150 -15.91 3.58 -4.33
N ILE A 151 -15.08 3.55 -5.37
CA ILE A 151 -13.68 3.95 -5.28
C ILE A 151 -13.58 5.42 -4.83
N ASP A 152 -14.33 6.33 -5.45
CA ASP A 152 -14.32 7.75 -5.11
C ASP A 152 -14.71 7.99 -3.64
N THR A 153 -15.66 7.23 -3.13
CA THR A 153 -16.05 7.30 -1.71
C THR A 153 -14.91 6.84 -0.78
N LEU A 154 -14.29 5.71 -1.10
CA LEU A 154 -13.25 5.12 -0.26
C LEU A 154 -11.93 5.91 -0.30
N GLN A 155 -11.62 6.53 -1.44
CA GLN A 155 -10.33 7.22 -1.62
C GLN A 155 -10.31 8.68 -1.12
N GLN A 156 -11.41 9.22 -0.59
CA GLN A 156 -11.46 10.61 -0.08
C GLN A 156 -10.41 10.90 1.01
N GLN A 157 -9.99 9.88 1.74
CA GLN A 157 -8.99 10.00 2.80
C GLN A 157 -7.54 10.02 2.29
N PHE A 158 -7.31 9.67 1.02
CA PHE A 158 -5.97 9.64 0.42
C PHE A 158 -5.61 10.99 -0.17
N ALA A 159 -4.31 11.31 -0.18
CA ALA A 159 -3.80 12.47 -0.87
C ALA A 159 -4.14 12.42 -2.37
N HIS A 160 -4.31 13.57 -3.00
CA HIS A 160 -4.75 13.64 -4.41
C HIS A 160 -3.87 12.83 -5.38
N TYR A 161 -2.56 12.74 -5.09
CA TYR A 161 -1.62 11.97 -5.92
C TYR A 161 -1.68 10.46 -5.70
N GLU A 162 -2.31 9.99 -4.62
CA GLU A 162 -2.53 8.58 -4.29
C GLU A 162 -3.87 8.06 -4.81
N GLN A 163 -4.75 8.95 -5.23
CA GLN A 163 -6.09 8.58 -5.70
C GLN A 163 -6.04 7.89 -7.05
N ILE A 164 -6.79 6.81 -7.16
CA ILE A 164 -6.99 6.05 -8.40
C ILE A 164 -7.70 6.94 -9.42
N LYS A 165 -7.13 7.06 -10.61
CA LYS A 165 -7.67 7.88 -11.71
C LYS A 165 -8.16 7.04 -12.89
N LYS A 166 -7.77 5.73 -12.94
CA LYS A 166 -8.12 4.87 -14.06
C LYS A 166 -8.22 3.41 -13.63
#